data_ec778e502ddf20db7488575b6ff3c072
#
_entry.id   ec778e502ddf20db7488575b6ff3c072
#
_cell.length_a   1.000
_cell.length_b   1.000
_cell.length_c   1.000
_cell.angle_alpha   90.00
_cell.angle_beta   90.00
_cell.angle_gamma   90.00
#
_symmetry.space_group_name_H-M   'P 1'
#
loop_
_entity.id
_entity.type
_entity.pdbx_description
1 polymer ?
#
loop_
_entity_poly.entity_id
_entity_poly.type
_entity_poly.pdbx_seq_one_letter_code
_entity_poly.pdbx_strand_id
1 'polypeptide(L)'
;RRYDLDILRILLTVLVVLGHASYYTINTKFGGIHYDQILSDMMIQDAGVHKATSLLTEWIYSFHMPAYFCLSGAVFSLELKKNRYSSVSKLIREKAKRLLIPLLFVWFVWNIPIKMLAGYYDGLAHPLMMAVIQIIFPNAVYLWFLEALFFCFIMDYVIEKHIKNVGQQFIIVGTLALIGLGFYKYARQIVPFGNPFRWLIWFWTGHFIDDILNELSKTSENHGFKSKKRAFVAESFLFALLYEISFCTASVKWILINTVMPFVGIIWIWTFARIIESALKEEHHKKLLAISQNTYGVYLWAEPLNYLVLSCVMKWFGISVFGTEMGAALIYIVRVVGTVVISVLITNMLRKIRCPIKAY
;
A
#
# COMPACT_ATOMS: atom_id res chain seq x y z
N ARG A 1 10.77 11.44 -19.17
CA ARG A 1 10.47 10.58 -18.03
C ARG A 1 9.35 11.20 -17.18
N ARG A 2 8.48 10.40 -16.59
CA ARG A 2 7.36 10.79 -15.73
C ARG A 2 7.85 10.79 -14.27
N TYR A 3 8.36 11.92 -13.78
CA TYR A 3 8.85 12.05 -12.41
C TYR A 3 7.72 12.08 -11.38
N ASP A 4 6.52 12.53 -11.77
CA ASP A 4 5.32 12.47 -10.94
C ASP A 4 5.01 11.03 -10.46
N LEU A 5 5.18 10.02 -11.34
CA LEU A 5 4.99 8.61 -10.98
C LEU A 5 6.07 8.10 -10.01
N ASP A 6 7.30 8.58 -10.14
CA ASP A 6 8.38 8.24 -9.20
C ASP A 6 8.13 8.88 -7.83
N ILE A 7 7.66 10.14 -7.79
CA ILE A 7 7.28 10.85 -6.56
C ILE A 7 6.10 10.14 -5.89
N LEU A 8 5.06 9.83 -6.66
CA LEU A 8 3.87 9.13 -6.16
C LEU A 8 4.24 7.79 -5.50
N ARG A 9 5.14 7.02 -6.14
CA ARG A 9 5.64 5.75 -5.59
C ARG A 9 6.33 5.95 -4.24
N ILE A 10 7.16 6.98 -4.11
CA ILE A 10 7.84 7.33 -2.85
C ILE A 10 6.81 7.69 -1.78
N LEU A 11 5.88 8.60 -2.08
CA LEU A 11 4.85 9.03 -1.15
C LEU A 11 4.02 7.84 -0.63
N LEU A 12 3.53 7.00 -1.55
CA LEU A 12 2.74 5.82 -1.18
C LEU A 12 3.54 4.83 -0.33
N THR A 13 4.84 4.64 -0.61
CA THR A 13 5.70 3.76 0.20
C THR A 13 5.88 4.31 1.62
N VAL A 14 6.07 5.62 1.76
CA VAL A 14 6.15 6.27 3.08
C VAL A 14 4.84 6.07 3.85
N LEU A 15 3.69 6.26 3.19
CA LEU A 15 2.37 6.04 3.81
C LEU A 15 2.18 4.59 4.29
N VAL A 16 2.63 3.60 3.52
CA VAL A 16 2.60 2.19 3.95
C VAL A 16 3.41 1.99 5.24
N VAL A 17 4.63 2.51 5.32
CA VAL A 17 5.46 2.35 6.51
C VAL A 17 4.86 3.05 7.72
N LEU A 18 4.34 4.28 7.54
CA LEU A 18 3.65 5.02 8.59
C LEU A 18 2.44 4.24 9.13
N GLY A 19 1.60 3.70 8.23
CA GLY A 19 0.44 2.91 8.61
C GLY A 19 0.81 1.63 9.39
N HIS A 20 1.83 0.90 8.94
CA HIS A 20 2.25 -0.33 9.64
C HIS A 20 2.92 -0.05 11.00
N ALA A 21 3.52 1.11 11.19
CA ALA A 21 4.17 1.48 12.45
C ALA A 21 3.18 1.79 13.59
N SER A 22 1.90 2.02 13.30
CA SER A 22 0.88 2.29 14.32
C SER A 22 0.31 1.04 14.99
N TYR A 23 0.51 -0.15 14.40
CA TYR A 23 -0.05 -1.39 14.96
C TYR A 23 0.74 -1.91 16.14
N TYR A 24 0.06 -2.10 17.26
CA TYR A 24 0.55 -2.78 18.45
C TYR A 24 -0.08 -4.15 18.63
N THR A 25 -1.17 -4.41 17.93
CA THR A 25 -1.87 -5.69 17.92
C THR A 25 -2.22 -6.09 16.52
N ILE A 26 -1.91 -7.34 16.21
CA ILE A 26 -2.41 -8.04 15.02
C ILE A 26 -2.91 -9.39 15.52
N ASN A 27 -4.20 -9.62 15.36
CA ASN A 27 -4.81 -10.89 15.74
C ASN A 27 -5.37 -11.56 14.49
N THR A 28 -4.78 -12.69 14.11
CA THR A 28 -5.23 -13.52 13.01
C THR A 28 -5.23 -14.98 13.41
N LYS A 29 -5.98 -15.80 12.70
CA LYS A 29 -5.94 -17.27 12.91
C LYS A 29 -4.57 -17.90 12.57
N PHE A 30 -3.66 -17.13 11.97
CA PHE A 30 -2.34 -17.60 11.54
C PHE A 30 -1.20 -17.07 12.41
N GLY A 31 -1.51 -16.38 13.50
CA GLY A 31 -0.56 -15.74 14.41
C GLY A 31 -0.86 -14.26 14.60
N GLY A 32 0.00 -13.59 15.37
CA GLY A 32 -0.19 -12.18 15.68
C GLY A 32 0.79 -11.62 16.68
N ILE A 33 0.58 -10.37 17.00
CA ILE A 33 1.29 -9.63 18.04
C ILE A 33 0.24 -9.01 18.95
N HIS A 34 0.38 -9.18 20.26
CA HIS A 34 -0.64 -8.81 21.24
C HIS A 34 -0.04 -7.91 22.32
N TYR A 35 0.21 -6.65 21.99
CA TYR A 35 0.66 -5.63 22.95
C TYR A 35 -0.44 -4.68 23.39
N ASP A 36 -1.67 -4.81 22.88
CA ASP A 36 -2.82 -3.97 23.22
C ASP A 36 -3.32 -4.17 24.65
N GLN A 37 -3.26 -5.40 25.17
CA GLN A 37 -3.63 -5.67 26.56
C GLN A 37 -2.77 -4.86 27.51
N ILE A 38 -1.48 -4.78 27.21
CA ILE A 38 -0.52 -3.97 27.96
C ILE A 38 -0.85 -2.47 27.87
N LEU A 39 -1.23 -2.00 26.67
CA LEU A 39 -1.61 -0.61 26.46
C LEU A 39 -2.95 -0.28 27.12
N SER A 40 -3.89 -1.23 27.19
CA SER A 40 -5.17 -1.06 27.87
C SER A 40 -5.00 -1.02 29.38
N ASP A 41 -4.14 -1.89 29.94
CA ASP A 41 -3.83 -1.91 31.36
C ASP A 41 -3.17 -0.59 31.83
N MET A 42 -2.49 0.10 30.92
CA MET A 42 -1.87 1.40 31.15
C MET A 42 -2.79 2.59 30.84
N MET A 43 -4.03 2.38 30.43
CA MET A 43 -4.98 3.43 30.00
C MET A 43 -4.48 4.36 28.89
N ILE A 44 -3.62 3.88 27.98
CA ILE A 44 -2.93 4.69 26.97
C ILE A 44 -3.62 4.65 25.60
N GLN A 45 -4.48 3.65 25.34
CA GLN A 45 -5.05 3.40 24.00
C GLN A 45 -5.84 4.57 23.42
N ASP A 46 -6.51 5.36 24.25
CA ASP A 46 -7.42 6.40 23.82
C ASP A 46 -6.85 7.82 23.89
N ALA A 47 -5.59 7.99 24.26
CA ALA A 47 -4.99 9.29 24.50
C ALA A 47 -3.81 9.61 23.54
N GLY A 48 -3.65 10.89 23.23
CA GLY A 48 -2.46 11.47 22.64
C GLY A 48 -1.94 10.82 21.37
N VAL A 49 -0.68 10.41 21.38
CA VAL A 49 0.05 9.88 20.22
C VAL A 49 -0.58 8.60 19.66
N HIS A 50 -1.08 7.68 20.50
CA HIS A 50 -1.68 6.43 20.04
C HIS A 50 -2.96 6.69 19.25
N LYS A 51 -3.83 7.59 19.76
CA LYS A 51 -5.05 8.01 19.06
C LYS A 51 -4.71 8.73 17.73
N ALA A 52 -3.77 9.65 17.76
CA ALA A 52 -3.35 10.39 16.57
C ALA A 52 -2.79 9.46 15.48
N THR A 53 -1.92 8.51 15.83
CA THR A 53 -1.35 7.55 14.87
C THR A 53 -2.38 6.56 14.36
N SER A 54 -3.36 6.16 15.18
CA SER A 54 -4.47 5.31 14.75
C SER A 54 -5.38 6.03 13.74
N LEU A 55 -5.76 7.27 14.01
CA LEU A 55 -6.56 8.10 13.08
C LEU A 55 -5.80 8.35 11.76
N LEU A 56 -4.50 8.66 11.85
CA LEU A 56 -3.64 8.79 10.68
C LEU A 56 -3.63 7.51 9.85
N THR A 57 -3.57 6.35 10.49
CA THR A 57 -3.57 5.05 9.81
C THR A 57 -4.91 4.74 9.16
N GLU A 58 -6.03 5.01 9.82
CA GLU A 58 -7.35 4.88 9.20
C GLU A 58 -7.48 5.75 7.96
N TRP A 59 -7.02 7.01 8.06
CA TRP A 59 -7.01 7.93 6.93
C TRP A 59 -6.14 7.42 5.79
N ILE A 60 -4.89 7.00 6.04
CA ILE A 60 -3.99 6.41 5.05
C ILE A 60 -4.66 5.21 4.37
N TYR A 61 -5.27 4.32 5.15
CA TYR A 61 -5.84 3.06 4.65
C TYR A 61 -7.11 3.26 3.84
N SER A 62 -7.72 4.43 3.90
CA SER A 62 -8.88 4.74 3.07
C SER A 62 -8.54 4.87 1.58
N PHE A 63 -7.27 5.14 1.20
CA PHE A 63 -6.91 5.41 -0.20
C PHE A 63 -5.57 4.85 -0.70
N HIS A 64 -4.58 4.58 0.18
CA HIS A 64 -3.21 4.29 -0.27
C HIS A 64 -3.10 3.03 -1.14
N MET A 65 -3.81 1.95 -0.80
CA MET A 65 -3.79 0.73 -1.62
C MET A 65 -4.52 0.91 -2.95
N PRO A 66 -5.73 1.47 -3.03
CA PRO A 66 -6.34 1.91 -4.29
C PRO A 66 -5.39 2.75 -5.15
N ALA A 67 -4.66 3.71 -4.55
CA ALA A 67 -3.70 4.54 -5.26
C ALA A 67 -2.51 3.74 -5.82
N TYR A 68 -2.03 2.71 -5.10
CA TYR A 68 -1.01 1.80 -5.62
C TYR A 68 -1.49 0.97 -6.82
N PHE A 69 -2.74 0.47 -6.78
CA PHE A 69 -3.32 -0.23 -7.93
C PHE A 69 -3.50 0.71 -9.11
N CYS A 70 -3.99 1.93 -8.88
CA CYS A 70 -4.14 2.96 -9.92
C CYS A 70 -2.78 3.33 -10.54
N LEU A 71 -1.74 3.56 -9.73
CA LEU A 71 -0.38 3.80 -10.20
C LEU A 71 0.14 2.65 -11.06
N SER A 72 -0.11 1.41 -10.64
CA SER A 72 0.33 0.22 -11.38
C SER A 72 -0.42 0.11 -12.72
N GLY A 73 -1.71 0.41 -12.77
CA GLY A 73 -2.51 0.46 -13.99
C GLY A 73 -2.05 1.56 -14.94
N ALA A 74 -1.74 2.76 -14.43
CA ALA A 74 -1.22 3.86 -15.24
C ALA A 74 0.12 3.49 -15.90
N VAL A 75 1.04 2.88 -15.15
CA VAL A 75 2.31 2.38 -15.72
C VAL A 75 2.05 1.27 -16.74
N PHE A 76 1.09 0.39 -16.47
CA PHE A 76 0.75 -0.71 -17.37
C PHE A 76 0.12 -0.21 -18.68
N SER A 77 -0.74 0.80 -18.64
CA SER A 77 -1.28 1.46 -19.82
C SER A 77 -0.16 1.98 -20.75
N LEU A 78 0.91 2.58 -20.16
CA LEU A 78 2.07 3.02 -20.92
C LEU A 78 2.86 1.84 -21.54
N GLU A 79 2.92 0.69 -20.86
CA GLU A 79 3.55 -0.53 -21.39
C GLU A 79 2.71 -1.11 -22.54
N LEU A 80 1.38 -1.10 -22.46
CA LEU A 80 0.47 -1.57 -23.51
C LEU A 80 0.53 -0.68 -24.75
N LYS A 81 0.54 0.65 -24.60
CA LYS A 81 0.72 1.61 -25.70
C LYS A 81 2.02 1.40 -26.49
N LYS A 82 3.06 0.85 -25.83
CA LYS A 82 4.34 0.49 -26.45
C LYS A 82 4.38 -0.94 -27.02
N ASN A 83 3.25 -1.66 -27.06
CA ASN A 83 3.15 -3.04 -27.53
C ASN A 83 4.17 -3.99 -26.86
N ARG A 84 4.47 -3.79 -25.57
CA ARG A 84 5.47 -4.57 -24.86
C ARG A 84 5.16 -6.06 -24.80
N TYR A 85 3.87 -6.40 -24.71
CA TYR A 85 3.41 -7.78 -24.54
C TYR A 85 2.76 -8.31 -25.81
N SER A 86 3.44 -9.25 -26.50
CA SER A 86 2.92 -9.90 -27.71
C SER A 86 1.88 -10.98 -27.39
N SER A 87 1.88 -11.55 -26.18
CA SER A 87 0.95 -12.60 -25.76
C SER A 87 0.72 -12.58 -24.24
N VAL A 88 -0.38 -13.21 -23.80
CA VAL A 88 -0.70 -13.42 -22.38
C VAL A 88 0.43 -14.22 -21.69
N SER A 89 0.98 -15.26 -22.35
CA SER A 89 2.09 -16.05 -21.81
C SER A 89 3.33 -15.21 -21.51
N LYS A 90 3.67 -14.25 -22.40
CA LYS A 90 4.79 -13.33 -22.18
C LYS A 90 4.53 -12.43 -20.98
N LEU A 91 3.31 -11.86 -20.89
CA LEU A 91 2.88 -11.06 -19.75
C LEU A 91 3.00 -11.85 -18.43
N ILE A 92 2.39 -13.04 -18.37
CA ILE A 92 2.43 -13.90 -17.18
C ILE A 92 3.87 -14.17 -16.76
N ARG A 93 4.75 -14.56 -17.69
CA ARG A 93 6.16 -14.86 -17.40
C ARG A 93 6.90 -13.63 -16.84
N GLU A 94 6.72 -12.45 -17.45
CA GLU A 94 7.41 -11.23 -17.00
C GLU A 94 6.88 -10.75 -15.65
N LYS A 95 5.55 -10.77 -15.45
CA LYS A 95 4.96 -10.34 -14.17
C LYS A 95 5.19 -11.35 -13.05
N ALA A 96 5.17 -12.67 -13.33
CA ALA A 96 5.53 -13.69 -12.34
C ALA A 96 6.98 -13.52 -11.86
N LYS A 97 7.93 -13.32 -12.77
CA LYS A 97 9.33 -13.05 -12.40
C LYS A 97 9.49 -11.81 -11.53
N ARG A 98 8.67 -10.79 -11.74
CA ARG A 98 8.77 -9.52 -11.02
C ARG A 98 8.00 -9.49 -9.70
N LEU A 99 6.90 -10.25 -9.58
CA LEU A 99 6.00 -10.19 -8.44
C LEU A 99 6.03 -11.48 -7.63
N LEU A 100 5.82 -12.65 -8.26
CA LEU A 100 5.66 -13.91 -7.54
C LEU A 100 7.00 -14.50 -7.07
N ILE A 101 8.07 -14.42 -7.87
CA ILE A 101 9.39 -14.91 -7.44
C ILE A 101 9.91 -14.13 -6.25
N PRO A 102 9.94 -12.77 -6.25
CA PRO A 102 10.29 -12.01 -5.06
C PRO A 102 9.37 -12.26 -3.87
N LEU A 103 8.06 -12.42 -4.10
CA LEU A 103 7.10 -12.76 -3.05
C LEU A 103 7.50 -14.05 -2.35
N LEU A 104 7.67 -15.15 -3.08
CA LEU A 104 8.02 -16.44 -2.50
C LEU A 104 9.37 -16.40 -1.78
N PHE A 105 10.37 -15.77 -2.40
CA PHE A 105 11.69 -15.64 -1.78
C PHE A 105 11.61 -14.88 -0.45
N VAL A 106 11.00 -13.67 -0.47
CA VAL A 106 10.86 -12.84 0.73
C VAL A 106 10.02 -13.54 1.77
N TRP A 107 8.99 -14.29 1.36
CA TRP A 107 8.16 -15.05 2.26
C TRP A 107 8.96 -16.06 3.09
N PHE A 108 9.70 -16.94 2.42
CA PHE A 108 10.43 -18.03 3.08
C PHE A 108 11.73 -17.57 3.75
N VAL A 109 12.47 -16.67 3.11
CA VAL A 109 13.82 -16.30 3.57
C VAL A 109 13.80 -15.14 4.56
N TRP A 110 12.76 -14.31 4.53
CA TRP A 110 12.70 -13.10 5.34
C TRP A 110 11.48 -13.05 6.26
N ASN A 111 10.26 -13.13 5.69
CA ASN A 111 9.04 -12.90 6.46
C ASN A 111 8.85 -13.91 7.57
N ILE A 112 8.95 -15.22 7.27
CA ILE A 112 8.80 -16.28 8.27
C ILE A 112 9.87 -16.15 9.36
N PRO A 113 11.20 -16.13 9.07
CA PRO A 113 12.21 -16.04 10.10
C PRO A 113 12.10 -14.79 10.98
N ILE A 114 11.88 -13.62 10.38
CA ILE A 114 11.79 -12.37 11.14
C ILE A 114 10.53 -12.34 12.01
N LYS A 115 9.39 -12.83 11.50
CA LYS A 115 8.16 -12.93 12.30
C LYS A 115 8.30 -13.95 13.44
N MET A 116 9.02 -15.05 13.23
CA MET A 116 9.35 -15.98 14.33
C MET A 116 10.18 -15.31 15.41
N LEU A 117 11.22 -14.55 15.04
CA LEU A 117 12.04 -13.79 15.99
C LEU A 117 11.25 -12.71 16.75
N ALA A 118 10.23 -12.15 16.10
CA ALA A 118 9.33 -11.16 16.70
C ALA A 118 8.24 -11.78 17.60
N GLY A 119 8.15 -13.11 17.69
CA GLY A 119 7.11 -13.79 18.47
C GLY A 119 5.73 -13.85 17.82
N TYR A 120 5.65 -13.59 16.51
CA TYR A 120 4.36 -13.53 15.77
C TYR A 120 3.60 -14.87 15.75
N TYR A 121 4.32 -15.98 15.84
CA TYR A 121 3.74 -17.34 15.79
C TYR A 121 3.71 -18.01 17.18
N ASP A 122 3.99 -17.27 18.24
CA ASP A 122 3.96 -17.80 19.59
C ASP A 122 2.54 -18.28 19.97
N GLY A 123 2.47 -19.39 20.68
CA GLY A 123 1.19 -20.00 21.07
C GLY A 123 0.46 -20.81 19.99
N LEU A 124 0.95 -20.87 18.75
CA LEU A 124 0.39 -21.73 17.72
C LEU A 124 0.87 -23.18 17.83
N ALA A 125 -0.06 -24.13 17.70
CA ALA A 125 0.28 -25.56 17.70
C ALA A 125 1.20 -25.96 16.53
N HIS A 126 1.01 -25.33 15.36
CA HIS A 126 1.74 -25.65 14.12
C HIS A 126 2.21 -24.38 13.38
N PRO A 127 3.19 -23.63 13.94
CA PRO A 127 3.59 -22.31 13.43
C PRO A 127 4.06 -22.35 11.97
N LEU A 128 4.89 -23.30 11.57
CA LEU A 128 5.37 -23.41 10.19
C LEU A 128 4.26 -23.73 9.19
N MET A 129 3.34 -24.63 9.53
CA MET A 129 2.20 -24.95 8.70
C MET A 129 1.30 -23.73 8.49
N MET A 130 1.02 -22.99 9.57
CA MET A 130 0.22 -21.77 9.49
C MET A 130 0.92 -20.69 8.65
N ALA A 131 2.24 -20.56 8.79
CA ALA A 131 3.02 -19.63 7.98
C ALA A 131 2.97 -19.98 6.47
N VAL A 132 2.98 -21.26 6.11
CA VAL A 132 2.88 -21.71 4.71
C VAL A 132 1.47 -21.51 4.15
N ILE A 133 0.42 -21.82 4.92
CA ILE A 133 -0.97 -21.64 4.50
C ILE A 133 -1.28 -20.16 4.21
N GLN A 134 -0.64 -19.24 4.91
CA GLN A 134 -0.78 -17.79 4.67
C GLN A 134 -0.39 -17.35 3.25
N ILE A 135 0.38 -18.11 2.51
CA ILE A 135 0.68 -17.79 1.09
C ILE A 135 -0.59 -17.83 0.24
N ILE A 136 -1.47 -18.79 0.50
CA ILE A 136 -2.71 -18.95 -0.28
C ILE A 136 -3.80 -18.01 0.21
N PHE A 137 -3.82 -17.75 1.52
CA PHE A 137 -4.80 -16.89 2.19
C PHE A 137 -4.13 -15.65 2.79
N PRO A 138 -3.69 -14.69 1.96
CA PRO A 138 -2.80 -13.62 2.40
C PRO A 138 -3.47 -12.48 3.18
N ASN A 139 -4.67 -12.69 3.71
CA ASN A 139 -5.43 -11.65 4.41
C ASN A 139 -4.74 -11.07 5.68
N ALA A 140 -3.68 -11.73 6.13
CA ALA A 140 -2.89 -11.33 7.29
C ALA A 140 -1.43 -11.02 6.92
N VAL A 141 -1.13 -10.93 5.65
CA VAL A 141 0.22 -10.80 5.13
C VAL A 141 0.29 -9.58 4.25
N TYR A 142 1.21 -8.69 4.52
CA TYR A 142 1.41 -7.47 3.73
C TYR A 142 1.73 -7.71 2.25
N LEU A 143 2.25 -8.89 1.89
CA LEU A 143 2.58 -9.26 0.50
C LEU A 143 1.36 -9.61 -0.38
N TRP A 144 0.15 -9.64 0.20
CA TRP A 144 -1.11 -9.87 -0.53
C TRP A 144 -1.27 -8.97 -1.78
N PHE A 145 -0.69 -7.77 -1.72
CA PHE A 145 -0.75 -6.81 -2.83
C PHE A 145 -0.06 -7.34 -4.09
N LEU A 146 1.08 -8.06 -3.96
CA LEU A 146 1.79 -8.60 -5.11
C LEU A 146 0.98 -9.68 -5.82
N GLU A 147 0.25 -10.51 -5.07
CA GLU A 147 -0.63 -11.54 -5.62
C GLU A 147 -1.83 -10.90 -6.33
N ALA A 148 -2.55 -10.02 -5.63
CA ALA A 148 -3.68 -9.33 -6.21
C ALA A 148 -3.28 -8.53 -7.47
N LEU A 149 -2.14 -7.84 -7.42
CA LEU A 149 -1.61 -7.08 -8.53
C LEU A 149 -1.26 -7.98 -9.73
N PHE A 150 -0.68 -9.15 -9.49
CA PHE A 150 -0.38 -10.12 -10.54
C PHE A 150 -1.66 -10.52 -11.32
N PHE A 151 -2.73 -10.83 -10.61
CA PHE A 151 -4.01 -11.17 -11.25
C PHE A 151 -4.66 -9.96 -11.91
N CYS A 152 -4.56 -8.75 -11.34
CA CYS A 152 -5.05 -7.52 -11.99
C CYS A 152 -4.37 -7.30 -13.35
N PHE A 153 -3.06 -7.49 -13.47
CA PHE A 153 -2.36 -7.40 -14.77
C PHE A 153 -2.92 -8.37 -15.82
N ILE A 154 -3.24 -9.59 -15.42
CA ILE A 154 -3.77 -10.62 -16.36
C ILE A 154 -5.19 -10.25 -16.77
N MET A 155 -6.06 -9.97 -15.79
CA MET A 155 -7.46 -9.65 -16.07
C MET A 155 -7.59 -8.39 -16.94
N ASP A 156 -6.87 -7.33 -16.59
CA ASP A 156 -6.88 -6.08 -17.35
C ASP A 156 -6.36 -6.28 -18.78
N TYR A 157 -5.27 -7.02 -18.96
CA TYR A 157 -4.77 -7.34 -20.32
C TYR A 157 -5.79 -8.10 -21.16
N VAL A 158 -6.50 -9.05 -20.58
CA VAL A 158 -7.54 -9.82 -21.29
C VAL A 158 -8.71 -8.92 -21.65
N ILE A 159 -9.15 -8.05 -20.74
CA ILE A 159 -10.22 -7.08 -20.99
C ILE A 159 -9.81 -6.12 -22.11
N GLU A 160 -8.65 -5.49 -22.03
CA GLU A 160 -8.13 -4.55 -23.03
C GLU A 160 -7.97 -5.20 -24.42
N LYS A 161 -7.58 -6.46 -24.46
CA LYS A 161 -7.39 -7.18 -25.73
C LYS A 161 -8.70 -7.53 -26.41
N HIS A 162 -9.73 -7.94 -25.67
CA HIS A 162 -10.96 -8.49 -26.23
C HIS A 162 -12.12 -7.50 -26.26
N ILE A 163 -12.11 -6.46 -25.43
CA ILE A 163 -13.20 -5.51 -25.30
C ILE A 163 -12.69 -4.11 -25.64
N LYS A 164 -13.16 -3.55 -26.76
CA LYS A 164 -12.71 -2.22 -27.21
C LYS A 164 -13.57 -1.07 -26.73
N ASN A 165 -14.80 -1.37 -26.33
CA ASN A 165 -15.72 -0.36 -25.82
C ASN A 165 -15.47 -0.12 -24.33
N VAL A 166 -15.09 1.12 -23.98
CA VAL A 166 -14.75 1.53 -22.59
C VAL A 166 -15.95 1.36 -21.66
N GLY A 167 -17.19 1.61 -22.15
CA GLY A 167 -18.40 1.40 -21.36
C GLY A 167 -18.62 -0.07 -20.98
N GLN A 168 -18.34 -1.00 -21.91
CA GLN A 168 -18.41 -2.44 -21.62
C GLN A 168 -17.29 -2.86 -20.66
N GLN A 169 -16.08 -2.34 -20.82
CA GLN A 169 -14.98 -2.56 -19.85
C GLN A 169 -15.40 -2.10 -18.45
N PHE A 170 -15.99 -0.89 -18.33
CA PHE A 170 -16.45 -0.35 -17.05
C PHE A 170 -17.51 -1.24 -16.40
N ILE A 171 -18.49 -1.75 -17.16
CA ILE A 171 -19.51 -2.66 -16.63
C ILE A 171 -18.88 -3.95 -16.11
N ILE A 172 -17.97 -4.55 -16.85
CA ILE A 172 -17.30 -5.79 -16.45
C ILE A 172 -16.44 -5.59 -15.21
N VAL A 173 -15.58 -4.56 -15.24
CA VAL A 173 -14.68 -4.25 -14.12
C VAL A 173 -15.47 -3.86 -12.88
N GLY A 174 -16.54 -3.07 -13.05
CA GLY A 174 -17.44 -2.68 -11.97
C GLY A 174 -18.17 -3.89 -11.36
N THR A 175 -18.68 -4.81 -12.20
CA THR A 175 -19.32 -6.05 -11.72
C THR A 175 -18.34 -6.91 -10.93
N LEU A 176 -17.11 -7.11 -11.44
CA LEU A 176 -16.08 -7.85 -10.72
C LEU A 176 -15.71 -7.16 -9.39
N ALA A 177 -15.63 -5.84 -9.37
CA ALA A 177 -15.36 -5.08 -8.16
C ALA A 177 -16.46 -5.26 -7.10
N LEU A 178 -17.75 -5.25 -7.51
CA LEU A 178 -18.88 -5.52 -6.62
C LEU A 178 -18.83 -6.95 -6.05
N ILE A 179 -18.51 -7.94 -6.86
CA ILE A 179 -18.28 -9.32 -6.41
C ILE A 179 -17.12 -9.35 -5.40
N GLY A 180 -16.02 -8.67 -5.69
CA GLY A 180 -14.87 -8.56 -4.79
C GLY A 180 -15.21 -7.88 -3.46
N LEU A 181 -16.05 -6.84 -3.47
CA LEU A 181 -16.54 -6.19 -2.26
C LEU A 181 -17.46 -7.12 -1.45
N GLY A 182 -18.30 -7.91 -2.13
CA GLY A 182 -19.10 -8.95 -1.49
C GLY A 182 -18.24 -9.98 -0.76
N PHE A 183 -17.22 -10.50 -1.42
CA PHE A 183 -16.22 -11.38 -0.79
C PHE A 183 -15.53 -10.71 0.40
N TYR A 184 -15.11 -9.46 0.27
CA TYR A 184 -14.48 -8.73 1.36
C TYR A 184 -15.37 -8.57 2.57
N LYS A 185 -16.67 -8.34 2.36
CA LYS A 185 -17.65 -8.15 3.44
C LYS A 185 -18.01 -9.47 4.14
N TYR A 186 -18.24 -10.55 3.38
CA TYR A 186 -18.85 -11.78 3.91
C TYR A 186 -17.88 -12.97 4.03
N ALA A 187 -16.78 -12.95 3.29
CA ALA A 187 -15.88 -14.11 3.16
C ALA A 187 -14.38 -13.75 3.27
N ARG A 188 -14.04 -12.62 3.90
CA ARG A 188 -12.69 -12.04 3.93
C ARG A 188 -11.58 -13.05 4.26
N GLN A 189 -11.86 -14.01 5.16
CA GLN A 189 -10.83 -14.93 5.66
C GLN A 189 -10.51 -16.09 4.70
N ILE A 190 -11.39 -16.35 3.73
CA ILE A 190 -11.27 -17.50 2.80
C ILE A 190 -11.06 -17.06 1.34
N VAL A 191 -10.99 -15.77 1.06
CA VAL A 191 -10.72 -15.28 -0.30
C VAL A 191 -9.23 -15.40 -0.60
N PRO A 192 -8.85 -16.18 -1.62
CA PRO A 192 -7.45 -16.36 -1.96
C PRO A 192 -6.87 -15.15 -2.72
N PHE A 193 -5.54 -15.14 -2.82
CA PHE A 193 -4.77 -14.22 -3.68
C PHE A 193 -5.05 -12.74 -3.49
N GLY A 194 -5.37 -12.31 -2.26
CA GLY A 194 -5.57 -10.90 -1.94
C GLY A 194 -6.83 -10.26 -2.55
N ASN A 195 -7.79 -11.06 -3.02
CA ASN A 195 -9.05 -10.58 -3.61
C ASN A 195 -8.86 -9.64 -4.81
N PRO A 196 -8.28 -10.08 -5.92
CA PRO A 196 -7.94 -9.22 -7.05
C PRO A 196 -9.16 -8.55 -7.68
N PHE A 197 -10.35 -9.16 -7.60
CA PHE A 197 -11.59 -8.59 -8.14
C PHE A 197 -11.91 -7.22 -7.51
N ARG A 198 -11.75 -7.08 -6.19
CA ARG A 198 -11.98 -5.81 -5.47
C ARG A 198 -11.07 -4.70 -5.97
N TRP A 199 -9.84 -5.04 -6.38
CA TRP A 199 -8.81 -4.07 -6.72
C TRP A 199 -8.74 -3.72 -8.20
N LEU A 200 -9.38 -4.53 -9.06
CA LEU A 200 -9.33 -4.37 -10.51
C LEU A 200 -9.86 -3.01 -10.97
N ILE A 201 -10.91 -2.49 -10.32
CA ILE A 201 -11.48 -1.18 -10.66
C ILE A 201 -10.45 -0.05 -10.50
N TRP A 202 -9.66 -0.08 -9.42
CA TRP A 202 -8.63 0.92 -9.17
C TRP A 202 -7.44 0.78 -10.11
N PHE A 203 -7.10 -0.46 -10.48
CA PHE A 203 -6.08 -0.73 -11.49
C PHE A 203 -6.52 -0.19 -12.85
N TRP A 204 -7.72 -0.50 -13.29
CA TRP A 204 -8.30 -0.04 -14.54
C TRP A 204 -8.46 1.48 -14.60
N THR A 205 -8.84 2.15 -13.51
CA THR A 205 -8.90 3.61 -13.41
C THR A 205 -7.55 4.25 -13.74
N GLY A 206 -6.44 3.57 -13.49
CA GLY A 206 -5.10 4.03 -13.84
C GLY A 206 -4.88 4.31 -15.33
N HIS A 207 -5.64 3.68 -16.23
CA HIS A 207 -5.58 3.95 -17.67
C HIS A 207 -6.04 5.37 -18.01
N PHE A 208 -6.94 5.94 -17.22
CA PHE A 208 -7.62 7.20 -17.47
C PHE A 208 -7.22 8.32 -16.50
N ILE A 209 -6.38 8.05 -15.52
CA ILE A 209 -6.08 9.01 -14.44
C ILE A 209 -5.49 10.33 -14.97
N ASP A 210 -4.66 10.27 -16.01
CA ASP A 210 -4.09 11.48 -16.61
C ASP A 210 -5.18 12.33 -17.27
N ASP A 211 -6.15 11.71 -17.95
CA ASP A 211 -7.26 12.40 -18.59
C ASP A 211 -8.18 13.02 -17.53
N ILE A 212 -8.51 12.28 -16.46
CA ILE A 212 -9.31 12.77 -15.35
C ILE A 212 -8.65 14.00 -14.71
N LEU A 213 -7.35 13.93 -14.39
CA LEU A 213 -6.64 15.05 -13.78
C LEU A 213 -6.48 16.25 -14.69
N ASN A 214 -6.36 16.02 -16.00
CA ASN A 214 -6.28 17.09 -16.98
C ASN A 214 -7.63 17.78 -17.13
N GLU A 215 -8.74 17.03 -17.16
CA GLU A 215 -10.09 17.62 -17.20
C GLU A 215 -10.39 18.45 -15.95
N LEU A 216 -10.07 17.93 -14.77
CA LEU A 216 -10.22 18.67 -13.50
C LEU A 216 -9.38 19.95 -13.48
N SER A 217 -8.23 19.97 -14.15
CA SER A 217 -7.37 21.16 -14.24
C SER A 217 -7.83 22.18 -15.28
N LYS A 218 -8.60 21.78 -16.31
CA LYS A 218 -9.13 22.69 -17.35
C LYS A 218 -10.21 23.64 -16.82
N THR A 219 -10.94 23.27 -15.78
CA THR A 219 -11.93 24.13 -15.12
C THR A 219 -11.31 25.36 -14.44
N SER A 220 -9.98 25.44 -14.37
CA SER A 220 -9.26 26.62 -13.90
C SER A 220 -8.51 27.24 -15.09
N GLU A 221 -8.92 28.41 -15.53
CA GLU A 221 -8.43 29.16 -16.72
C GLU A 221 -6.90 29.42 -16.77
N ASN A 222 -6.14 29.00 -15.77
CA ASN A 222 -4.70 29.12 -15.67
C ASN A 222 -4.06 27.77 -15.33
N HIS A 223 -3.50 27.06 -16.32
CA HIS A 223 -2.77 25.78 -16.18
C HIS A 223 -1.48 25.86 -15.32
N GLY A 224 -1.23 26.95 -14.59
CA GLY A 224 -0.03 27.19 -13.83
C GLY A 224 0.00 26.49 -12.46
N PHE A 225 1.14 26.58 -11.79
CA PHE A 225 1.39 26.09 -10.43
C PHE A 225 0.33 26.53 -9.39
N LYS A 226 -0.19 27.78 -9.53
CA LYS A 226 -1.25 28.30 -8.66
C LYS A 226 -2.58 27.54 -8.80
N SER A 227 -2.92 27.10 -10.00
CA SER A 227 -4.13 26.30 -10.27
C SER A 227 -4.04 24.93 -9.59
N LYS A 228 -2.92 24.21 -9.75
CA LYS A 228 -2.69 22.93 -9.09
C LYS A 228 -2.80 23.04 -7.56
N LYS A 229 -2.27 24.13 -6.97
CA LYS A 229 -2.41 24.38 -5.52
C LYS A 229 -3.86 24.60 -5.09
N ARG A 230 -4.65 25.36 -5.87
CA ARG A 230 -6.08 25.56 -5.57
C ARG A 230 -6.86 24.27 -5.65
N ALA A 231 -6.63 23.47 -6.69
CA ALA A 231 -7.23 22.15 -6.82
C ALA A 231 -6.88 21.26 -5.62
N PHE A 232 -5.62 21.19 -5.24
CA PHE A 232 -5.16 20.43 -4.08
C PHE A 232 -5.83 20.87 -2.77
N VAL A 233 -6.01 22.16 -2.56
CA VAL A 233 -6.71 22.69 -1.36
C VAL A 233 -8.18 22.25 -1.37
N ALA A 234 -8.87 22.36 -2.51
CA ALA A 234 -10.26 21.93 -2.65
C ALA A 234 -10.42 20.41 -2.44
N GLU A 235 -9.52 19.62 -3.03
CA GLU A 235 -9.46 18.17 -2.86
C GLU A 235 -9.19 17.79 -1.39
N SER A 236 -8.28 18.52 -0.71
CA SER A 236 -7.96 18.31 0.71
C SER A 236 -9.17 18.59 1.60
N PHE A 237 -9.90 19.67 1.32
CA PHE A 237 -11.13 20.00 2.04
C PHE A 237 -12.21 18.93 1.82
N LEU A 238 -12.43 18.52 0.57
CA LEU A 238 -13.40 17.47 0.24
C LEU A 238 -13.04 16.15 0.93
N PHE A 239 -11.75 15.78 0.93
CA PHE A 239 -11.29 14.55 1.55
C PHE A 239 -11.46 14.58 3.07
N ALA A 240 -11.13 15.70 3.71
CA ALA A 240 -11.36 15.91 5.14
C ALA A 240 -12.86 15.83 5.49
N LEU A 241 -13.72 16.46 4.70
CA LEU A 241 -15.17 16.40 4.89
C LEU A 241 -15.71 14.98 4.78
N LEU A 242 -15.29 14.22 3.77
CA LEU A 242 -15.68 12.81 3.62
C LEU A 242 -15.17 11.94 4.77
N TYR A 243 -13.98 12.23 5.27
CA TYR A 243 -13.42 11.53 6.42
C TYR A 243 -14.25 11.79 7.69
N GLU A 244 -14.62 13.03 7.96
CA GLU A 244 -15.52 13.38 9.08
C GLU A 244 -16.90 12.73 8.92
N ILE A 245 -17.51 12.78 7.73
CA ILE A 245 -18.80 12.12 7.48
C ILE A 245 -18.69 10.60 7.73
N SER A 246 -17.53 10.00 7.51
CA SER A 246 -17.33 8.56 7.74
C SER A 246 -17.54 8.14 9.19
N PHE A 247 -17.47 9.05 10.14
CA PHE A 247 -17.75 8.76 11.57
C PHE A 247 -19.24 8.75 11.93
N CYS A 248 -20.15 9.15 11.04
CA CYS A 248 -21.59 9.21 11.34
C CYS A 248 -22.16 7.83 11.68
N THR A 249 -21.90 6.81 10.87
CA THR A 249 -22.33 5.42 11.13
C THR A 249 -21.36 4.40 10.54
N ALA A 250 -21.34 3.18 11.08
CA ALA A 250 -20.50 2.10 10.55
C ALA A 250 -20.81 1.76 9.09
N SER A 251 -22.09 1.84 8.68
CA SER A 251 -22.51 1.60 7.29
C SER A 251 -22.00 2.69 6.35
N VAL A 252 -22.10 3.95 6.74
CA VAL A 252 -21.58 5.10 5.99
C VAL A 252 -20.06 4.99 5.88
N LYS A 253 -19.35 4.71 6.97
CA LYS A 253 -17.90 4.48 6.99
C LYS A 253 -17.51 3.41 5.99
N TRP A 254 -18.21 2.25 6.03
CA TRP A 254 -17.90 1.13 5.13
C TRP A 254 -18.08 1.50 3.64
N ILE A 255 -19.18 2.19 3.30
CA ILE A 255 -19.43 2.64 1.92
C ILE A 255 -18.35 3.63 1.48
N LEU A 256 -18.14 4.70 2.25
CA LEU A 256 -17.21 5.77 1.89
C LEU A 256 -15.78 5.25 1.70
N ILE A 257 -15.27 4.43 2.63
CA ILE A 257 -13.91 3.88 2.57
C ILE A 257 -13.72 2.92 1.38
N ASN A 258 -14.79 2.24 0.93
CA ASN A 258 -14.65 1.28 -0.17
C ASN A 258 -15.01 1.86 -1.55
N THR A 259 -15.53 3.08 -1.63
CA THR A 259 -15.99 3.67 -2.90
C THR A 259 -15.47 5.08 -3.15
N VAL A 260 -15.97 6.08 -2.44
CA VAL A 260 -15.72 7.50 -2.73
C VAL A 260 -14.35 7.96 -2.25
N MET A 261 -14.00 7.66 -0.99
CA MET A 261 -12.72 8.10 -0.41
C MET A 261 -11.49 7.62 -1.17
N PRO A 262 -11.42 6.36 -1.64
CA PRO A 262 -10.32 5.92 -2.48
C PRO A 262 -10.15 6.77 -3.74
N PHE A 263 -11.26 7.11 -4.41
CA PHE A 263 -11.22 7.91 -5.64
C PHE A 263 -10.71 9.33 -5.37
N VAL A 264 -11.27 10.00 -4.36
CA VAL A 264 -10.82 11.35 -3.96
C VAL A 264 -9.37 11.33 -3.47
N GLY A 265 -8.98 10.32 -2.69
CA GLY A 265 -7.61 10.15 -2.22
C GLY A 265 -6.60 9.88 -3.32
N ILE A 266 -6.97 9.14 -4.39
CA ILE A 266 -6.14 8.96 -5.58
C ILE A 266 -5.89 10.30 -6.26
N ILE A 267 -6.94 11.07 -6.52
CA ILE A 267 -6.82 12.39 -7.16
C ILE A 267 -5.94 13.30 -6.30
N TRP A 268 -6.21 13.37 -4.99
CA TRP A 268 -5.49 14.18 -4.02
C TRP A 268 -3.97 13.89 -3.99
N ILE A 269 -3.59 12.61 -3.83
CA ILE A 269 -2.17 12.25 -3.75
C ILE A 269 -1.44 12.43 -5.08
N TRP A 270 -2.15 12.25 -6.20
CA TRP A 270 -1.58 12.45 -7.53
C TRP A 270 -1.39 13.93 -7.86
N THR A 271 -2.38 14.78 -7.52
CA THR A 271 -2.24 16.24 -7.62
C THR A 271 -1.07 16.73 -6.77
N PHE A 272 -0.90 16.19 -5.56
CA PHE A 272 0.25 16.50 -4.70
C PHE A 272 1.58 16.10 -5.35
N ALA A 273 1.68 14.91 -5.94
CA ALA A 273 2.87 14.47 -6.66
C ALA A 273 3.21 15.40 -7.84
N ARG A 274 2.21 15.85 -8.61
CA ARG A 274 2.40 16.82 -9.71
C ARG A 274 2.82 18.21 -9.23
N ILE A 275 2.39 18.64 -8.04
CA ILE A 275 2.85 19.90 -7.42
C ILE A 275 4.34 19.77 -7.06
N ILE A 276 4.73 18.67 -6.42
CA ILE A 276 6.13 18.41 -6.07
C ILE A 276 6.98 18.38 -7.34
N GLU A 277 6.56 17.64 -8.37
CA GLU A 277 7.27 17.58 -9.65
C GLU A 277 7.49 18.97 -10.25
N SER A 278 6.45 19.82 -10.25
CA SER A 278 6.55 21.18 -10.82
C SER A 278 7.44 22.13 -10.02
N ALA A 279 7.73 21.81 -8.76
CA ALA A 279 8.63 22.56 -7.89
C ALA A 279 10.07 21.95 -7.86
N LEU A 280 10.27 20.76 -8.44
CA LEU A 280 11.52 20.03 -8.38
C LEU A 280 12.50 20.59 -9.40
N LYS A 281 13.71 20.94 -8.94
CA LYS A 281 14.81 21.38 -9.82
C LYS A 281 15.47 20.16 -10.48
N GLU A 282 16.01 20.33 -11.70
CA GLU A 282 16.67 19.25 -12.45
C GLU A 282 17.80 18.57 -11.68
N GLU A 283 18.55 19.31 -10.88
CA GLU A 283 19.65 18.77 -10.07
C GLU A 283 19.21 17.69 -9.08
N HIS A 284 17.93 17.70 -8.67
CA HIS A 284 17.35 16.72 -7.73
C HIS A 284 16.81 15.46 -8.41
N HIS A 285 16.67 15.42 -9.74
CA HIS A 285 16.10 14.29 -10.45
C HIS A 285 16.88 12.98 -10.25
N LYS A 286 18.24 13.06 -10.18
CA LYS A 286 19.07 11.87 -9.91
C LYS A 286 18.84 11.31 -8.51
N LYS A 287 18.70 12.18 -7.50
CA LYS A 287 18.41 11.77 -6.10
C LYS A 287 17.01 11.17 -5.99
N LEU A 288 16.03 11.81 -6.59
CA LEU A 288 14.65 11.29 -6.65
C LEU A 288 14.62 9.88 -7.24
N LEU A 289 15.32 9.67 -8.35
CA LEU A 289 15.39 8.37 -8.99
C LEU A 289 16.02 7.30 -8.08
N ALA A 290 17.12 7.62 -7.41
CA ALA A 290 17.79 6.71 -6.49
C ALA A 290 16.86 6.30 -5.31
N ILE A 291 16.07 7.24 -4.80
CA ILE A 291 15.07 6.97 -3.75
C ILE A 291 13.94 6.11 -4.31
N SER A 292 13.36 6.47 -5.47
CA SER A 292 12.26 5.74 -6.10
C SER A 292 12.62 4.27 -6.38
N GLN A 293 13.86 4.00 -6.77
CA GLN A 293 14.33 2.64 -6.99
C GLN A 293 14.35 1.78 -5.72
N ASN A 294 14.43 2.37 -4.53
CA ASN A 294 14.44 1.63 -3.27
C ASN A 294 13.03 1.31 -2.74
N THR A 295 11.99 1.97 -3.25
CA THR A 295 10.61 1.84 -2.74
C THR A 295 10.08 0.40 -2.76
N TYR A 296 10.36 -0.34 -3.83
CA TYR A 296 9.95 -1.73 -3.93
C TYR A 296 10.66 -2.62 -2.89
N GLY A 297 11.95 -2.38 -2.65
CA GLY A 297 12.68 -3.07 -1.59
C GLY A 297 12.14 -2.71 -0.21
N VAL A 298 11.88 -1.43 0.06
CA VAL A 298 11.25 -1.01 1.33
C VAL A 298 9.92 -1.75 1.52
N TYR A 299 9.06 -1.80 0.50
CA TYR A 299 7.82 -2.55 0.57
C TYR A 299 8.04 -4.03 0.92
N LEU A 300 9.05 -4.68 0.34
CA LEU A 300 9.32 -6.12 0.56
C LEU A 300 9.83 -6.45 1.97
N TRP A 301 10.58 -5.54 2.61
CA TRP A 301 11.26 -5.83 3.88
C TRP A 301 10.59 -5.22 5.11
N ALA A 302 9.81 -4.14 4.93
CA ALA A 302 9.42 -3.24 6.00
C ALA A 302 8.52 -3.86 7.08
N GLU A 303 7.48 -4.61 6.70
CA GLU A 303 6.47 -5.03 7.67
C GLU A 303 7.01 -5.99 8.73
N PRO A 304 7.75 -7.08 8.38
CA PRO A 304 8.32 -7.94 9.41
C PRO A 304 9.34 -7.24 10.30
N LEU A 305 10.15 -6.32 9.70
CA LEU A 305 11.08 -5.50 10.47
C LEU A 305 10.38 -4.64 11.51
N ASN A 306 9.24 -4.08 11.15
CA ASN A 306 8.48 -3.24 12.06
C ASN A 306 8.08 -4.01 13.34
N TYR A 307 7.70 -5.29 13.21
CA TYR A 307 7.40 -6.14 14.36
C TYR A 307 8.65 -6.51 15.15
N LEU A 308 9.74 -6.80 14.46
CA LEU A 308 11.02 -7.08 15.13
C LEU A 308 11.50 -5.87 15.93
N VAL A 309 11.46 -4.67 15.35
CA VAL A 309 11.83 -3.43 16.03
C VAL A 309 10.96 -3.22 17.27
N LEU A 310 9.63 -3.41 17.14
CA LEU A 310 8.71 -3.32 18.27
C LEU A 310 9.07 -4.32 19.36
N SER A 311 9.27 -5.61 19.00
CA SER A 311 9.65 -6.66 19.96
C SER A 311 10.97 -6.35 20.67
N CYS A 312 11.97 -5.84 19.95
CA CYS A 312 13.26 -5.44 20.54
C CYS A 312 13.09 -4.27 21.52
N VAL A 313 12.33 -3.23 21.13
CA VAL A 313 12.06 -2.08 22.01
C VAL A 313 11.38 -2.54 23.30
N MET A 314 10.37 -3.42 23.18
CA MET A 314 9.65 -3.96 24.34
C MET A 314 10.55 -4.77 25.26
N LYS A 315 11.45 -5.59 24.70
CA LYS A 315 12.38 -6.42 25.47
C LYS A 315 13.48 -5.61 26.19
N TRP A 316 13.99 -4.55 25.55
CA TRP A 316 15.14 -3.79 26.07
C TRP A 316 14.73 -2.67 27.01
N PHE A 317 13.65 -1.97 26.73
CA PHE A 317 13.24 -0.79 27.49
C PHE A 317 12.03 -1.05 28.39
N GLY A 318 11.39 -2.21 28.24
CA GLY A 318 10.21 -2.55 29.00
C GLY A 318 8.96 -1.76 28.58
N ILE A 319 7.86 -2.08 29.25
CA ILE A 319 6.52 -1.55 28.95
C ILE A 319 6.37 -0.10 29.40
N SER A 320 7.11 0.31 30.45
CA SER A 320 7.00 1.65 31.06
C SER A 320 7.30 2.79 30.08
N VAL A 321 8.11 2.53 29.02
CA VAL A 321 8.40 3.53 27.99
C VAL A 321 7.15 3.92 27.21
N PHE A 322 6.17 3.03 27.06
CA PHE A 322 4.90 3.32 26.40
C PHE A 322 3.95 4.16 27.27
N GLY A 323 4.20 4.25 28.59
CA GLY A 323 3.38 4.98 29.54
C GLY A 323 3.43 6.50 29.41
N THR A 324 4.29 7.03 28.54
CA THR A 324 4.44 8.47 28.33
C THR A 324 4.20 8.83 26.87
N GLU A 325 3.62 9.99 26.61
CA GLU A 325 3.41 10.51 25.24
C GLU A 325 4.73 10.61 24.46
N MET A 326 5.80 11.03 25.11
CA MET A 326 7.13 11.12 24.51
C MET A 326 7.68 9.73 24.17
N GLY A 327 7.51 8.75 25.04
CA GLY A 327 7.92 7.36 24.78
C GLY A 327 7.16 6.75 23.61
N ALA A 328 5.84 6.93 23.57
CA ALA A 328 4.99 6.47 22.47
C ALA A 328 5.41 7.11 21.13
N ALA A 329 5.68 8.42 21.10
CA ALA A 329 6.15 9.13 19.92
C ALA A 329 7.52 8.64 19.45
N LEU A 330 8.47 8.45 20.38
CA LEU A 330 9.81 7.93 20.06
C LEU A 330 9.75 6.52 19.49
N ILE A 331 8.94 5.63 20.05
CA ILE A 331 8.77 4.27 19.54
C ILE A 331 8.20 4.28 18.13
N TYR A 332 7.17 5.09 17.88
CA TYR A 332 6.61 5.25 16.54
C TYR A 332 7.68 5.72 15.54
N ILE A 333 8.44 6.76 15.88
CA ILE A 333 9.53 7.28 15.04
C ILE A 333 10.61 6.22 14.81
N VAL A 334 11.05 5.52 15.86
CA VAL A 334 12.07 4.46 15.73
C VAL A 334 11.57 3.33 14.84
N ARG A 335 10.31 2.94 14.94
CA ARG A 335 9.70 1.94 14.06
C ARG A 335 9.70 2.40 12.61
N VAL A 336 9.28 3.63 12.34
CA VAL A 336 9.25 4.19 10.97
C VAL A 336 10.66 4.33 10.41
N VAL A 337 11.53 5.06 11.08
CA VAL A 337 12.89 5.37 10.59
C VAL A 337 13.75 4.12 10.52
N GLY A 338 13.77 3.33 11.58
CA GLY A 338 14.53 2.07 11.66
C GLY A 338 14.13 1.11 10.55
N THR A 339 12.84 0.93 10.33
CA THR A 339 12.31 0.06 9.27
C THR A 339 12.73 0.53 7.89
N VAL A 340 12.62 1.84 7.59
CA VAL A 340 13.04 2.40 6.28
C VAL A 340 14.54 2.25 6.09
N VAL A 341 15.35 2.65 7.06
CA VAL A 341 16.81 2.61 6.96
C VAL A 341 17.30 1.18 6.73
N ILE A 342 16.86 0.24 7.56
CA ILE A 342 17.27 -1.17 7.44
C ILE A 342 16.82 -1.75 6.09
N SER A 343 15.59 -1.46 5.65
CA SER A 343 15.07 -1.93 4.36
C SER A 343 15.88 -1.39 3.18
N VAL A 344 16.29 -0.13 3.21
CA VAL A 344 17.14 0.49 2.18
C VAL A 344 18.55 -0.14 2.19
N LEU A 345 19.13 -0.38 3.36
CA LEU A 345 20.45 -1.03 3.48
C LEU A 345 20.41 -2.44 2.90
N ILE A 346 19.41 -3.26 3.26
CA ILE A 346 19.23 -4.61 2.70
C ILE A 346 19.08 -4.54 1.18
N THR A 347 18.24 -3.65 0.67
CA THR A 347 18.01 -3.49 -0.77
C THR A 347 19.31 -3.15 -1.50
N ASN A 348 20.10 -2.24 -0.94
CA ASN A 348 21.39 -1.83 -1.55
C ASN A 348 22.43 -2.95 -1.47
N MET A 349 22.49 -3.72 -0.38
CA MET A 349 23.33 -4.92 -0.27
C MET A 349 23.00 -5.96 -1.35
N LEU A 350 21.71 -6.31 -1.47
CA LEU A 350 21.26 -7.32 -2.44
C LEU A 350 21.54 -6.90 -3.90
N ARG A 351 21.46 -5.60 -4.20
CA ARG A 351 21.86 -5.08 -5.51
C ARG A 351 23.36 -5.29 -5.81
N LYS A 352 24.23 -5.08 -4.81
CA LYS A 352 25.68 -5.29 -4.96
C LYS A 352 26.01 -6.76 -5.25
N ILE A 353 25.30 -7.68 -4.63
CA ILE A 353 25.51 -9.14 -4.78
C ILE A 353 24.89 -9.68 -6.08
N ARG A 354 24.27 -8.82 -6.91
CA ARG A 354 23.54 -9.21 -8.13
C ARG A 354 22.48 -10.30 -7.87
N CYS A 355 21.84 -10.26 -6.69
CA CYS A 355 20.77 -11.19 -6.37
C CYS A 355 19.68 -11.12 -7.46
N PRO A 356 19.10 -12.27 -7.88
CA PRO A 356 18.07 -12.32 -8.93
C PRO A 356 16.78 -11.59 -8.55
N ILE A 357 16.61 -11.18 -7.29
CA ILE A 357 15.57 -10.26 -6.86
C ILE A 357 15.97 -8.87 -7.35
N LYS A 358 15.68 -8.60 -8.59
CA LYS A 358 15.80 -7.26 -9.13
C LYS A 358 14.66 -6.42 -8.55
N ALA A 359 14.89 -5.81 -7.38
CA ALA A 359 14.10 -4.68 -6.90
C ALA A 359 14.41 -3.49 -7.82
N TYR A 360 13.59 -3.31 -8.84
CA TYR A 360 13.67 -2.17 -9.76
C TYR A 360 12.78 -1.04 -9.26
#